data_970ea7964e0b6dd66f32fc6d2e0b3a34
#
_entry.id   970ea7964e0b6dd66f32fc6d2e0b3a34
#
_cell.length_a   1.000
_cell.length_b   1.000
_cell.length_c   1.000
_cell.angle_alpha   90.00
_cell.angle_beta   90.00
_cell.angle_gamma   90.00
#
_symmetry.space_group_name_H-M   'P 1'
#
loop_
_entity.id
_entity.type
_entity.pdbx_description
1 polymer ?
#
loop_
_entity_poly.entity_id
_entity_poly.type
_entity_poly.pdbx_seq_one_letter_code
_entity_poly.pdbx_strand_id
1 'polypeptide(L)'
;MPNVNWQFQAAIPGGPSVLLNQPGIPVAAYDVAAVDIAPGASGVDVPIQPSTGAGDVVFLVVSSSVYDPGINYTVDALTVKNVLDGPHVLLGSGAVGFLNSSAPPQKLVFNNTSTKDASVQVVVGRKVP
;
A
#
# COMPACT_ATOMS: atom_id res chain seq x y z
N MET A 1 4.20 -12.51 18.97
CA MET A 1 4.15 -12.15 17.56
C MET A 1 3.15 -11.00 17.40
N PRO A 2 3.54 -9.88 16.75
CA PRO A 2 2.63 -8.77 16.60
C PRO A 2 1.45 -9.11 15.70
N ASN A 3 0.34 -8.47 15.96
CA ASN A 3 -0.85 -8.54 15.13
C ASN A 3 -1.17 -7.16 14.58
N VAL A 4 -1.64 -7.11 13.35
CA VAL A 4 -2.23 -5.91 12.79
C VAL A 4 -3.74 -5.98 13.06
N ASN A 5 -4.22 -5.10 13.91
CA ASN A 5 -5.65 -4.94 14.15
C ASN A 5 -6.19 -3.86 13.21
N TRP A 6 -7.31 -4.13 12.61
CA TRP A 6 -7.87 -3.22 11.62
C TRP A 6 -9.39 -3.18 11.72
N GLN A 7 -9.92 -2.05 11.28
CA GLN A 7 -11.35 -1.84 11.17
C GLN A 7 -11.62 -0.96 9.95
N PHE A 8 -12.61 -1.33 9.18
CA PHE A 8 -13.08 -0.54 8.05
C PHE A 8 -14.55 -0.21 8.25
N GLN A 9 -14.90 1.05 8.07
CA GLN A 9 -16.28 1.49 8.13
C GLN A 9 -16.57 2.45 6.98
N ALA A 10 -17.63 2.17 6.26
CA ALA A 10 -18.15 3.08 5.26
C ALA A 10 -19.65 3.26 5.51
N ALA A 11 -20.09 4.50 5.51
CA ALA A 11 -21.50 4.85 5.72
C ALA A 11 -21.97 5.77 4.61
N ILE A 12 -23.13 5.44 4.05
CA ILE A 12 -23.81 6.29 3.07
C ILE A 12 -24.96 6.98 3.80
N PRO A 13 -24.96 8.31 3.93
CA PRO A 13 -26.06 9.00 4.62
C PRO A 13 -27.40 8.65 3.99
N GLY A 14 -28.34 8.15 4.82
CA GLY A 14 -29.64 7.67 4.35
C GLY A 14 -29.62 6.33 3.64
N GLY A 15 -28.47 5.66 3.59
CA GLY A 15 -28.28 4.39 2.90
C GLY A 15 -27.58 3.34 3.76
N PRO A 16 -27.07 2.28 3.14
CA PRO A 16 -26.41 1.22 3.88
C PRO A 16 -25.09 1.66 4.47
N SER A 17 -24.68 0.99 5.55
CA SER A 17 -23.36 1.12 6.13
C SER A 17 -22.65 -0.22 6.12
N VAL A 18 -21.33 -0.20 6.00
CA VAL A 18 -20.49 -1.38 6.02
C VAL A 18 -19.48 -1.23 7.15
N LEU A 19 -19.46 -2.21 8.03
CA LEU A 19 -18.47 -2.30 9.09
C LEU A 19 -17.79 -3.66 8.97
N LEU A 20 -16.48 -3.64 8.72
CA LEU A 20 -15.67 -4.85 8.65
C LEU A 20 -14.63 -4.80 9.75
N ASN A 21 -14.58 -5.81 10.57
CA ASN A 21 -13.50 -6.05 11.50
C ASN A 21 -13.27 -7.55 11.58
N GLN A 22 -12.03 -7.95 11.71
CA GLN A 22 -11.64 -9.34 11.77
C GLN A 22 -10.60 -9.49 12.87
N PRO A 23 -10.37 -10.73 13.35
CA PRO A 23 -9.22 -10.98 14.19
C PRO A 23 -7.96 -10.45 13.57
N GLY A 24 -7.03 -9.98 14.38
CA GLY A 24 -5.80 -9.36 13.88
C GLY A 24 -5.05 -10.24 12.91
N ILE A 25 -4.40 -9.63 11.93
CA ILE A 25 -3.54 -10.33 10.98
C ILE A 25 -2.18 -10.54 11.65
N PRO A 26 -1.75 -11.78 11.91
CA PRO A 26 -0.43 -12.02 12.48
C PRO A 26 0.65 -11.67 11.46
N VAL A 27 1.65 -10.91 11.91
CA VAL A 27 2.80 -10.54 11.08
C VAL A 27 4.07 -10.85 11.85
N ALA A 28 5.10 -11.29 11.15
CA ALA A 28 6.41 -11.51 11.74
C ALA A 28 7.21 -10.21 11.84
N ALA A 29 6.99 -9.32 10.89
CA ALA A 29 7.66 -8.03 10.84
C ALA A 29 6.74 -7.01 10.16
N TYR A 30 6.91 -5.75 10.53
CA TYR A 30 6.24 -4.65 9.85
C TYR A 30 7.19 -3.48 9.68
N ASP A 31 6.96 -2.68 8.66
CA ASP A 31 7.73 -1.47 8.40
C ASP A 31 6.79 -0.32 8.03
N VAL A 32 7.23 0.88 8.36
CA VAL A 32 6.57 2.11 7.93
C VAL A 32 7.60 2.93 7.16
N ALA A 33 7.29 3.24 5.91
CA ALA A 33 8.11 4.10 5.08
C ALA A 33 7.34 5.37 4.76
N ALA A 34 8.01 6.51 4.83
CA ALA A 34 7.44 7.79 4.45
C ALA A 34 8.34 8.43 3.41
N VAL A 35 7.77 8.94 2.34
CA VAL A 35 8.54 9.55 1.25
C VAL A 35 7.77 10.74 0.68
N ASP A 36 8.51 11.79 0.34
CA ASP A 36 7.94 12.95 -0.34
C ASP A 36 8.09 12.79 -1.84
N ILE A 37 6.99 12.96 -2.55
CA ILE A 37 6.95 12.87 -4.00
C ILE A 37 6.63 14.27 -4.54
N ALA A 38 7.63 14.96 -5.00
CA ALA A 38 7.47 16.32 -5.53
C ALA A 38 6.72 16.33 -6.87
N PRO A 39 6.09 17.45 -7.25
CA PRO A 39 5.50 17.57 -8.58
C PRO A 39 6.53 17.30 -9.66
N GLY A 40 6.18 16.47 -10.64
CA GLY A 40 7.09 16.09 -11.72
C GLY A 40 8.08 14.98 -11.37
N ALA A 41 8.09 14.49 -10.13
CA ALA A 41 8.97 13.39 -9.75
C ALA A 41 8.53 12.08 -10.41
N SER A 42 9.50 11.26 -10.79
CA SER A 42 9.25 9.94 -11.36
C SER A 42 10.30 8.96 -10.89
N GLY A 43 9.94 7.69 -10.83
CA GLY A 43 10.87 6.64 -10.45
C GLY A 43 11.33 6.69 -9.00
N VAL A 44 10.49 7.15 -8.08
CA VAL A 44 10.83 7.21 -6.65
C VAL A 44 10.59 5.84 -6.03
N ASP A 45 11.67 5.12 -5.73
CA ASP A 45 11.60 3.75 -5.22
C ASP A 45 11.32 3.73 -3.73
N VAL A 46 10.35 2.91 -3.33
CA VAL A 46 10.06 2.60 -1.92
C VAL A 46 10.14 1.10 -1.74
N PRO A 47 11.25 0.58 -1.19
CA PRO A 47 11.34 -0.86 -0.92
C PRO A 47 10.36 -1.25 0.18
N ILE A 48 9.66 -2.36 -0.02
CA ILE A 48 8.70 -2.88 0.96
C ILE A 48 9.09 -4.27 1.47
N GLN A 49 10.14 -4.84 0.90
CA GLN A 49 10.71 -6.09 1.39
C GLN A 49 12.22 -6.00 1.41
N PRO A 50 12.88 -6.69 2.37
CA PRO A 50 14.33 -6.80 2.31
C PRO A 50 14.76 -7.59 1.06
N SER A 51 15.98 -7.35 0.62
CA SER A 51 16.54 -8.01 -0.56
C SER A 51 16.72 -9.52 -0.36
N THR A 52 16.78 -9.97 0.88
CA THR A 52 16.94 -11.38 1.23
C THR A 52 15.90 -11.78 2.26
N GLY A 53 15.47 -13.04 2.23
CA GLY A 53 14.53 -13.56 3.19
C GLY A 53 13.14 -12.94 3.07
N ALA A 54 12.76 -12.59 1.88
CA ALA A 54 11.46 -11.98 1.63
C ALA A 54 10.34 -12.95 1.99
N GLY A 55 9.48 -12.54 2.89
CA GLY A 55 8.24 -13.24 3.19
C GLY A 55 7.08 -12.67 2.40
N ASP A 56 5.94 -13.32 2.49
CA ASP A 56 4.73 -12.79 1.86
C ASP A 56 4.29 -11.51 2.54
N VAL A 57 3.94 -10.53 1.74
CA VAL A 57 3.26 -9.33 2.23
C VAL A 57 1.80 -9.69 2.46
N VAL A 58 1.33 -9.52 3.69
CA VAL A 58 -0.05 -9.85 4.07
C VAL A 58 -0.85 -8.62 4.47
N PHE A 59 -0.21 -7.47 4.52
CA PHE A 59 -0.85 -6.23 4.89
C PHE A 59 -0.10 -5.09 4.21
N LEU A 60 -0.82 -4.23 3.50
CA LEU A 60 -0.22 -3.09 2.82
C LEU A 60 -1.21 -1.94 2.82
N VAL A 61 -0.78 -0.80 3.34
CA VAL A 61 -1.54 0.44 3.28
C VAL A 61 -0.67 1.50 2.64
N VAL A 62 -1.19 2.11 1.58
CA VAL A 62 -0.56 3.25 0.92
C VAL A 62 -1.48 4.44 1.10
N SER A 63 -1.00 5.45 1.80
CA SER A 63 -1.75 6.67 2.05
C SER A 63 -0.90 7.90 1.70
N SER A 64 -1.55 9.02 1.48
CA SER A 64 -0.87 10.25 1.08
C SER A 64 -1.52 11.45 1.74
N SER A 65 -0.74 12.52 1.90
CA SER A 65 -1.27 13.81 2.35
C SER A 65 -2.20 14.44 1.31
N VAL A 66 -2.02 14.08 0.04
CA VAL A 66 -2.83 14.56 -1.08
C VAL A 66 -3.12 13.37 -1.98
N TYR A 67 -4.37 13.24 -2.41
CA TYR A 67 -4.78 12.25 -3.39
C TYR A 67 -5.12 12.96 -4.70
N ASP A 68 -4.56 12.45 -5.80
CA ASP A 68 -4.70 13.09 -7.11
C ASP A 68 -4.52 12.01 -8.18
N PRO A 69 -5.30 12.06 -9.28
CA PRO A 69 -5.12 11.10 -10.38
C PRO A 69 -3.72 11.14 -11.03
N GLY A 70 -2.97 12.21 -10.82
CA GLY A 70 -1.60 12.32 -11.31
C GLY A 70 -0.56 11.64 -10.43
N ILE A 71 -0.94 11.14 -9.25
CA ILE A 71 -0.07 10.39 -8.36
C ILE A 71 -0.35 8.92 -8.55
N ASN A 72 0.68 8.17 -8.91
CA ASN A 72 0.53 6.73 -9.14
C ASN A 72 1.81 6.00 -8.77
N TYR A 73 1.70 4.68 -8.69
CA TYR A 73 2.86 3.83 -8.49
C TYR A 73 2.75 2.57 -9.32
N THR A 74 3.91 2.03 -9.68
CA THR A 74 4.02 0.70 -10.26
C THR A 74 4.65 -0.22 -9.23
N VAL A 75 4.49 -1.52 -9.42
CA VAL A 75 4.99 -2.54 -8.49
C VAL A 75 6.09 -3.32 -9.19
N ASP A 76 7.26 -3.37 -8.58
CA ASP A 76 8.42 -4.09 -9.12
C ASP A 76 8.75 -3.61 -10.55
N ALA A 77 8.88 -4.54 -11.50
CA ALA A 77 9.14 -4.23 -12.91
C ALA A 77 7.85 -4.16 -13.74
N LEU A 78 6.68 -4.23 -13.11
CA LEU A 78 5.41 -4.16 -13.82
C LEU A 78 5.15 -2.74 -14.32
N THR A 79 4.37 -2.63 -15.40
CA THR A 79 4.09 -1.35 -16.03
C THR A 79 2.69 -0.81 -15.72
N VAL A 80 1.88 -1.58 -15.00
CA VAL A 80 0.52 -1.15 -14.62
C VAL A 80 0.62 -0.05 -13.57
N LYS A 81 0.00 1.09 -13.87
CA LYS A 81 -0.04 2.22 -12.95
C LYS A 81 -1.22 2.09 -12.01
N ASN A 82 -0.93 2.14 -10.72
CA ASN A 82 -1.94 2.12 -9.68
C ASN A 82 -2.15 3.56 -9.22
N VAL A 83 -3.27 4.13 -9.57
CA VAL A 83 -3.57 5.56 -9.32
C VAL A 83 -3.91 5.74 -7.84
N LEU A 84 -3.24 6.69 -7.20
CA LEU A 84 -3.43 6.99 -5.78
C LEU A 84 -4.35 8.21 -5.63
N ASP A 85 -5.60 8.04 -6.00
CA ASP A 85 -6.65 9.04 -5.82
C ASP A 85 -7.47 8.82 -4.55
N GLY A 86 -7.10 7.87 -3.74
CA GLY A 86 -7.62 7.53 -2.43
C GLY A 86 -6.65 6.57 -1.74
N PRO A 87 -6.81 6.28 -0.46
CA PRO A 87 -5.92 5.34 0.22
C PRO A 87 -6.11 3.93 -0.33
N HIS A 88 -5.00 3.21 -0.49
CA HIS A 88 -5.04 1.80 -0.87
C HIS A 88 -4.81 0.97 0.38
N VAL A 89 -5.80 0.15 0.74
CA VAL A 89 -5.76 -0.72 1.92
C VAL A 89 -5.93 -2.14 1.45
N LEU A 90 -4.89 -2.94 1.59
CA LEU A 90 -4.88 -4.33 1.14
C LEU A 90 -4.66 -5.23 2.34
N LEU A 91 -5.66 -6.01 2.67
CA LEU A 91 -5.70 -6.88 3.84
C LEU A 91 -5.70 -8.33 3.40
N GLY A 92 -4.65 -9.04 3.78
CA GLY A 92 -4.45 -10.43 3.39
C GLY A 92 -3.61 -10.59 2.12
N SER A 93 -2.95 -11.72 1.99
CA SER A 93 -2.07 -11.99 0.84
C SER A 93 -2.83 -12.02 -0.49
N GLY A 94 -4.09 -12.43 -0.48
CA GLY A 94 -4.91 -12.43 -1.69
C GLY A 94 -5.16 -11.03 -2.23
N ALA A 95 -5.44 -10.06 -1.34
CA ALA A 95 -5.62 -8.68 -1.73
C ALA A 95 -4.30 -8.05 -2.19
N VAL A 96 -3.22 -8.31 -1.48
CA VAL A 96 -1.89 -7.83 -1.87
C VAL A 96 -1.50 -8.40 -3.23
N GLY A 97 -1.92 -9.62 -3.54
CA GLY A 97 -1.67 -10.27 -4.82
C GLY A 97 -2.29 -9.56 -6.03
N PHE A 98 -3.24 -8.65 -5.82
CA PHE A 98 -3.76 -7.82 -6.91
C PHE A 98 -2.70 -6.89 -7.50
N LEU A 99 -1.68 -6.55 -6.72
CA LEU A 99 -0.60 -5.68 -7.20
C LEU A 99 0.40 -6.44 -8.07
N ASN A 100 0.65 -7.68 -7.74
CA ASN A 100 1.56 -8.53 -8.50
C ASN A 100 1.15 -9.99 -8.29
N SER A 101 0.52 -10.59 -9.28
CA SER A 101 0.02 -11.96 -9.19
C SER A 101 1.12 -13.02 -9.36
N SER A 102 2.30 -12.62 -9.82
CA SER A 102 3.39 -13.56 -10.11
C SER A 102 4.33 -13.78 -8.92
N ALA A 103 4.45 -12.80 -8.03
CA ALA A 103 5.38 -12.86 -6.91
C ALA A 103 4.97 -11.85 -5.84
N PRO A 104 5.39 -12.04 -4.56
CA PRO A 104 5.18 -11.01 -3.55
C PRO A 104 5.84 -9.69 -3.95
N PRO A 105 5.16 -8.56 -3.78
CA PRO A 105 5.72 -7.26 -4.16
C PRO A 105 6.99 -6.95 -3.36
N GLN A 106 8.01 -6.44 -4.04
CA GLN A 106 9.30 -6.11 -3.44
C GLN A 106 9.46 -4.60 -3.23
N LYS A 107 8.97 -3.80 -4.16
CA LYS A 107 9.07 -2.35 -4.10
C LYS A 107 7.91 -1.69 -4.83
N LEU A 108 7.62 -0.46 -4.43
CA LEU A 108 6.71 0.44 -5.13
C LEU A 108 7.52 1.56 -5.75
N VAL A 109 7.17 1.95 -6.96
CA VAL A 109 7.85 3.03 -7.69
C VAL A 109 6.83 4.13 -7.96
N PHE A 110 7.00 5.28 -7.31
CA PHE A 110 6.03 6.36 -7.35
C PHE A 110 6.36 7.39 -8.42
N ASN A 111 5.31 7.93 -9.02
CA ASN A 111 5.36 9.02 -9.98
C ASN A 111 4.31 10.06 -9.61
N ASN A 112 4.63 11.33 -9.86
CA ASN A 112 3.71 12.43 -9.58
C ASN A 112 3.69 13.39 -10.75
N THR A 113 2.65 13.32 -11.58
CA THR A 113 2.44 14.24 -12.70
C THR A 113 1.50 15.39 -12.32
N SER A 114 1.05 15.44 -11.06
CA SER A 114 0.23 16.54 -10.56
C SER A 114 1.08 17.77 -10.25
N THR A 115 0.42 18.85 -9.88
CA THR A 115 1.09 20.08 -9.45
C THR A 115 1.26 20.17 -7.94
N LYS A 116 0.97 19.10 -7.22
CA LYS A 116 0.94 19.06 -5.75
C LYS A 116 2.06 18.21 -5.20
N ASP A 117 2.69 18.67 -4.12
CA ASP A 117 3.55 17.80 -3.30
C ASP A 117 2.73 16.76 -2.56
N ALA A 118 3.21 15.54 -2.52
CA ALA A 118 2.56 14.47 -1.78
C ALA A 118 3.54 13.83 -0.79
N SER A 119 3.12 13.71 0.47
CA SER A 119 3.82 12.90 1.47
C SER A 119 3.12 11.55 1.52
N VAL A 120 3.78 10.53 1.01
CA VAL A 120 3.23 9.18 0.93
C VAL A 120 3.75 8.36 2.08
N GLN A 121 2.86 7.65 2.75
CA GLN A 121 3.20 6.70 3.80
C GLN A 121 2.80 5.30 3.36
N VAL A 122 3.74 4.37 3.50
CA VAL A 122 3.53 2.96 3.19
C VAL A 122 3.73 2.16 4.47
N VAL A 123 2.71 1.43 4.88
CA VAL A 123 2.78 0.50 6.01
C VAL A 123 2.67 -0.91 5.45
N VAL A 124 3.66 -1.74 5.75
CA VAL A 124 3.71 -3.10 5.23
C VAL A 124 3.87 -4.10 6.37
N GLY A 125 3.08 -5.16 6.35
CA GLY A 125 3.23 -6.29 7.26
C GLY A 125 3.57 -7.55 6.49
N ARG A 126 4.54 -8.31 6.99
CA ARG A 126 5.07 -9.51 6.32
C ARG A 126 4.90 -10.73 7.20
N LYS A 127 4.54 -11.82 6.57
CA LYS A 127 4.51 -13.14 7.18
C LYS A 127 5.93 -13.73 7.13
N VAL A 128 6.25 -14.55 8.14
CA VAL A 128 7.52 -15.28 8.12
C VAL A 128 7.53 -16.26 6.96
N PRO A 129 8.63 -16.35 6.21
CA PRO A 129 8.77 -17.37 5.18
C PRO A 129 8.72 -18.77 5.74
#